data_11f9b421060e516cee2d21c16a779973
#
_entry.id   11f9b421060e516cee2d21c16a779973
#
_cell.length_a   1.000
_cell.length_b   1.000
_cell.length_c   1.000
_cell.angle_alpha   90.00
_cell.angle_beta   90.00
_cell.angle_gamma   90.00
#
_symmetry.space_group_name_H-M   'P 1'
#
loop_
_entity.id
_entity.type
_entity.pdbx_description
1 polymer ?
#
loop_
_entity_poly.entity_id
_entity_poly.type
_entity_poly.pdbx_seq_one_letter_code
_entity_poly.pdbx_strand_id
1 'polypeptide(L)'
;MVNNCASCHKALRSANVKCSKCDLLFHVACANAGNHPKSGGETKLSWICLSCQSKATKTGFSPTRTPVAEAQIPTDNTMTPNSTDCYRSSAGPSDTEILRSLNSEIKLLRGDVVDIKTHITSLTEHLTKCYTRLDEYDLRIKTLEKREEEIISLNSTIANLRDQLNIQAQSSLKNELEISGVNELKNENPLHIVCVLAHKIGVSIEEQDLDFVSRAGPRRQQLKDSAETPPRTLAVRFVRRYKRDEFLKAAKTRRNLISTDLEIAGTTRNVYVNERLSQGNRQLFRATKLCAREHGYHFCWVKNGAILIRKQEGNPAIHIRNTEDLERYLGSATPV
;
A
#
# COMPACT_ATOMS: atom_id res chain seq x y z
N MET A 1 13.19 24.23 -15.59
CA MET A 1 12.81 24.36 -14.16
C MET A 1 12.21 23.03 -13.73
N VAL A 2 12.74 22.38 -12.72
CA VAL A 2 12.22 21.10 -12.23
C VAL A 2 11.03 21.39 -11.33
N ASN A 3 9.84 20.97 -11.71
CA ASN A 3 8.64 21.13 -10.90
C ASN A 3 8.67 20.11 -9.76
N ASN A 4 8.56 20.57 -8.51
CA ASN A 4 8.51 19.73 -7.33
C ASN A 4 7.06 19.54 -6.85
N CYS A 5 6.77 18.38 -6.26
CA CYS A 5 5.47 18.08 -5.65
C CYS A 5 5.24 18.99 -4.43
N ALA A 6 4.09 19.65 -4.36
CA ALA A 6 3.75 20.57 -3.26
C ALA A 6 3.52 19.86 -1.89
N SER A 7 3.34 18.53 -1.88
CA SER A 7 3.15 17.76 -0.65
C SER A 7 4.44 17.16 -0.09
N CYS A 8 5.28 16.55 -0.94
CA CYS A 8 6.49 15.84 -0.48
C CYS A 8 7.80 16.51 -0.93
N HIS A 9 7.74 17.65 -1.65
CA HIS A 9 8.87 18.46 -2.15
C HIS A 9 9.87 17.72 -3.08
N LYS A 10 9.58 16.49 -3.49
CA LYS A 10 10.38 15.70 -4.43
C LYS A 10 10.05 16.06 -5.89
N ALA A 11 11.02 15.89 -6.79
CA ALA A 11 10.88 16.18 -8.21
C ALA A 11 9.79 15.32 -8.88
N LEU A 12 8.94 15.94 -9.71
CA LEU A 12 7.89 15.28 -10.47
C LEU A 12 8.48 14.63 -11.72
N ARG A 13 8.67 13.30 -11.72
CA ARG A 13 9.25 12.51 -12.83
C ARG A 13 8.22 11.72 -13.65
N SER A 14 6.98 11.59 -13.16
CA SER A 14 5.89 10.81 -13.78
C SER A 14 4.54 11.49 -13.57
N ALA A 15 3.43 10.82 -13.89
CA ALA A 15 2.08 11.34 -13.83
C ALA A 15 1.81 12.22 -12.59
N ASN A 16 1.37 13.46 -12.82
CA ASN A 16 1.07 14.44 -11.79
C ASN A 16 -0.37 14.95 -11.92
N VAL A 17 -0.91 15.46 -10.82
CA VAL A 17 -2.25 16.04 -10.74
C VAL A 17 -2.13 17.50 -10.33
N LYS A 18 -2.87 18.39 -11.02
CA LYS A 18 -2.90 19.83 -10.74
C LYS A 18 -4.16 20.19 -9.93
N CYS A 19 -3.98 20.97 -8.86
CA CYS A 19 -5.09 21.47 -8.08
C CYS A 19 -5.81 22.59 -8.83
N SER A 20 -7.15 22.52 -8.95
CA SER A 20 -7.97 23.52 -9.65
C SER A 20 -8.09 24.87 -8.91
N LYS A 21 -7.71 24.94 -7.63
CA LYS A 21 -7.81 26.18 -6.81
C LYS A 21 -6.48 26.92 -6.61
N CYS A 22 -5.34 26.22 -6.52
CA CYS A 22 -4.04 26.84 -6.25
C CYS A 22 -2.99 26.57 -7.31
N ASP A 23 -3.35 25.86 -8.39
CA ASP A 23 -2.51 25.51 -9.54
C ASP A 23 -1.22 24.71 -9.22
N LEU A 24 -1.02 24.29 -7.97
CA LEU A 24 0.11 23.51 -7.55
C LEU A 24 0.04 22.07 -8.05
N LEU A 25 1.21 21.47 -8.34
CA LEU A 25 1.35 20.11 -8.85
C LEU A 25 1.67 19.11 -7.72
N PHE A 26 1.09 17.93 -7.80
CA PHE A 26 1.24 16.86 -6.81
C PHE A 26 1.49 15.53 -7.52
N HIS A 27 2.27 14.63 -6.91
CA HIS A 27 2.29 13.24 -7.37
C HIS A 27 0.90 12.61 -7.20
N VAL A 28 0.50 11.72 -8.10
CA VAL A 28 -0.77 10.99 -7.99
C VAL A 28 -0.88 10.26 -6.64
N ALA A 29 0.21 9.65 -6.17
CA ALA A 29 0.28 9.00 -4.86
C ALA A 29 0.12 9.98 -3.67
N CYS A 30 0.63 11.23 -3.78
CA CYS A 30 0.48 12.26 -2.75
C CYS A 30 -0.89 12.95 -2.79
N ALA A 31 -1.61 12.83 -3.91
CA ALA A 31 -2.98 13.32 -4.08
C ALA A 31 -4.03 12.35 -3.54
N ASN A 32 -3.66 11.08 -3.29
CA ASN A 32 -4.55 9.94 -2.99
C ASN A 32 -5.07 9.83 -1.56
N ALA A 33 -4.86 10.81 -0.71
CA ALA A 33 -5.56 10.82 0.57
C ALA A 33 -7.06 11.14 0.37
N GLY A 34 -7.78 10.20 -0.26
CA GLY A 34 -9.24 10.08 -0.18
C GLY A 34 -10.12 10.65 -1.28
N ASN A 35 -9.87 10.48 -2.57
CA ASN A 35 -10.91 10.41 -3.63
C ASN A 35 -10.24 10.42 -5.01
N HIS A 36 -10.08 9.26 -5.62
CA HIS A 36 -9.76 9.14 -7.03
C HIS A 36 -11.04 9.00 -7.86
N PRO A 37 -11.22 9.77 -8.94
CA PRO A 37 -12.11 9.36 -10.01
C PRO A 37 -11.44 8.23 -10.79
N LYS A 38 -12.07 7.06 -10.81
CA LYS A 38 -11.68 5.92 -11.65
C LYS A 38 -11.66 6.37 -13.12
N SER A 39 -10.58 6.05 -13.81
CA SER A 39 -10.42 6.27 -15.24
C SER A 39 -11.52 5.55 -16.02
N GLY A 40 -12.37 6.30 -16.67
CA GLY A 40 -13.41 5.81 -17.57
C GLY A 40 -14.50 6.84 -17.79
N GLY A 41 -14.38 7.66 -18.86
CA GLY A 41 -15.46 8.55 -19.33
C GLY A 41 -15.11 10.04 -19.18
N GLU A 42 -15.25 10.75 -20.28
CA GLU A 42 -15.02 12.17 -20.46
C GLU A 42 -15.90 13.05 -19.55
N THR A 43 -15.40 13.41 -18.37
CA THR A 43 -15.76 14.64 -17.67
C THR A 43 -14.55 15.09 -16.85
N LYS A 44 -14.00 16.27 -17.13
CA LYS A 44 -12.93 16.92 -16.37
C LYS A 44 -13.42 17.22 -14.95
N LEU A 45 -13.33 16.27 -14.04
CA LEU A 45 -13.55 16.48 -12.61
C LEU A 45 -12.36 17.27 -12.06
N SER A 46 -12.60 18.52 -11.65
CA SER A 46 -11.60 19.40 -11.06
C SER A 46 -11.21 18.88 -9.66
N TRP A 47 -9.98 18.39 -9.51
CA TRP A 47 -9.44 17.95 -8.23
C TRP A 47 -8.94 19.14 -7.40
N ILE A 48 -9.23 19.16 -6.09
CA ILE A 48 -8.82 20.21 -5.13
C ILE A 48 -7.96 19.58 -4.05
N CYS A 49 -6.77 20.16 -3.77
CA CYS A 49 -5.87 19.67 -2.72
C CYS A 49 -6.42 19.89 -1.30
N LEU A 50 -5.97 19.11 -0.34
CA LEU A 50 -6.42 19.14 1.07
C LEU A 50 -6.29 20.53 1.70
N SER A 51 -5.22 21.28 1.40
CA SER A 51 -5.02 22.64 1.91
C SER A 51 -6.03 23.65 1.35
N CYS A 52 -6.52 23.45 0.14
CA CYS A 52 -7.58 24.27 -0.45
C CYS A 52 -8.98 23.82 0.00
N GLN A 53 -9.16 22.56 0.32
CA GLN A 53 -10.39 21.98 0.86
C GLN A 53 -10.62 22.45 2.30
N SER A 54 -9.59 22.47 3.15
CA SER A 54 -9.64 22.96 4.52
C SER A 54 -9.87 24.49 4.62
N LYS A 55 -9.45 25.26 3.61
CA LYS A 55 -9.74 26.71 3.52
C LYS A 55 -11.18 26.99 3.09
N ALA A 56 -11.84 26.10 2.37
CA ALA A 56 -13.22 26.26 1.94
C ALA A 56 -14.23 26.02 3.08
N THR A 57 -13.87 25.26 4.11
CA THR A 57 -14.70 25.01 5.30
C THR A 57 -14.60 26.10 6.38
N LYS A 58 -13.73 27.10 6.21
CA LYS A 58 -13.56 28.24 7.15
C LYS A 58 -14.27 29.52 6.73
N THR A 59 -15.04 29.56 5.64
CA THR A 59 -15.82 30.71 5.24
C THR A 59 -17.30 30.58 5.68
N GLY A 60 -17.53 30.64 6.98
CA GLY A 60 -18.87 30.56 7.52
C GLY A 60 -18.96 31.05 8.96
N PHE A 61 -18.15 32.04 9.37
CA PHE A 61 -18.45 32.91 10.52
C PHE A 61 -17.40 34.04 10.52
N SER A 62 -17.78 35.22 10.01
CA SER A 62 -17.09 36.48 10.29
C SER A 62 -17.64 37.04 11.59
N PRO A 63 -16.84 37.17 12.65
CA PRO A 63 -17.18 38.18 13.66
C PRO A 63 -16.78 39.55 13.11
N THR A 64 -17.74 40.40 12.93
CA THR A 64 -17.58 41.85 12.72
C THR A 64 -16.73 42.42 13.86
N ARG A 65 -15.47 42.67 13.59
CA ARG A 65 -14.65 43.53 14.44
C ARG A 65 -14.99 44.96 14.11
N THR A 66 -15.71 45.61 15.00
CA THR A 66 -15.71 47.06 15.09
C THR A 66 -14.34 47.54 15.52
N PRO A 67 -13.74 48.55 14.87
CA PRO A 67 -12.47 49.11 15.29
C PRO A 67 -12.67 49.92 16.56
N VAL A 68 -11.99 49.50 17.62
CA VAL A 68 -11.79 50.33 18.82
C VAL A 68 -10.78 51.41 18.43
N ALA A 69 -11.20 52.67 18.43
CA ALA A 69 -10.37 53.80 18.24
C ALA A 69 -9.44 53.94 19.48
N GLU A 70 -8.16 53.91 19.26
CA GLU A 70 -7.13 54.28 20.22
C GLU A 70 -7.25 55.78 20.56
N ALA A 71 -7.60 56.06 21.79
CA ALA A 71 -7.51 57.42 22.35
C ALA A 71 -6.04 57.72 22.62
N GLN A 72 -5.47 58.57 21.79
CA GLN A 72 -4.13 59.17 22.05
C GLN A 72 -4.29 60.28 23.08
N ILE A 73 -3.51 60.24 24.13
CA ILE A 73 -3.28 61.28 25.14
C ILE A 73 -2.30 62.30 24.55
N PRO A 74 -2.66 63.59 24.44
CA PRO A 74 -1.63 64.61 24.26
C PRO A 74 -1.28 65.23 25.61
N THR A 75 -0.03 65.09 26.00
CA THR A 75 0.65 66.04 26.89
C THR A 75 1.17 67.17 26.03
N ASP A 76 0.74 68.41 26.29
CA ASP A 76 1.74 69.46 26.37
C ASP A 76 1.21 70.72 27.07
N ASN A 77 2.06 71.27 27.96
CA ASN A 77 1.96 72.55 28.66
C ASN A 77 2.24 73.67 27.67
N THR A 78 1.50 74.82 27.78
CA THR A 78 2.14 76.14 27.90
C THR A 78 1.10 77.24 28.21
N MET A 79 1.43 77.97 29.21
CA MET A 79 1.14 79.31 29.77
C MET A 79 0.36 80.31 28.90
N THR A 80 -0.68 80.86 29.51
CA THR A 80 -1.19 82.19 29.79
C THR A 80 -0.80 83.37 28.85
N PRO A 81 -1.49 84.57 28.88
CA PRO A 81 -2.57 85.04 29.74
C PRO A 81 -3.66 85.94 29.01
N ASN A 82 -4.66 86.27 29.82
CA ASN A 82 -5.50 87.45 29.80
C ASN A 82 -6.45 87.77 28.68
N SER A 83 -7.75 87.79 29.01
CA SER A 83 -8.56 89.00 28.98
C SER A 83 -10.01 88.73 29.47
N THR A 84 -10.35 89.43 30.47
CA THR A 84 -11.67 89.95 30.95
C THR A 84 -12.87 89.72 30.04
N ASP A 85 -13.93 89.39 30.77
CA ASP A 85 -15.33 89.80 30.63
C ASP A 85 -16.35 88.74 30.09
N CYS A 86 -17.35 88.75 30.91
CA CYS A 86 -18.74 88.38 30.75
C CYS A 86 -19.26 87.20 31.53
N TYR A 87 -19.72 87.47 32.73
CA TYR A 87 -20.70 86.71 33.46
C TYR A 87 -21.87 86.33 32.56
N ARG A 88 -22.01 85.08 32.18
CA ARG A 88 -23.27 84.48 31.75
C ARG A 88 -23.53 83.29 32.63
N SER A 89 -24.40 83.49 33.59
CA SER A 89 -24.97 82.53 34.49
C SER A 89 -25.59 81.40 33.61
N SER A 90 -24.83 80.29 33.42
CA SER A 90 -25.42 79.03 32.97
C SER A 90 -25.88 78.28 34.21
N ALA A 91 -27.17 78.30 34.46
CA ALA A 91 -27.76 77.42 35.45
C ALA A 91 -27.35 75.99 35.12
N GLY A 92 -26.57 75.41 36.01
CA GLY A 92 -26.27 73.98 35.92
C GLY A 92 -27.55 73.15 35.93
N PRO A 93 -27.51 71.95 35.32
CA PRO A 93 -28.66 71.07 35.29
C PRO A 93 -29.19 70.87 36.71
N SER A 94 -30.51 71.03 36.88
CA SER A 94 -31.12 70.90 38.19
C SER A 94 -30.89 69.46 38.73
N ASP A 95 -30.75 69.34 40.05
CA ASP A 95 -30.51 68.01 40.71
C ASP A 95 -31.52 66.96 40.23
N THR A 96 -32.71 67.36 39.83
CA THR A 96 -33.76 66.52 39.27
C THR A 96 -33.45 66.02 37.85
N GLU A 97 -32.70 66.74 37.03
CA GLU A 97 -32.27 66.35 35.69
C GLU A 97 -31.13 65.37 35.79
N ILE A 98 -30.16 65.55 36.73
CA ILE A 98 -29.06 64.64 37.01
C ILE A 98 -29.61 63.32 37.52
N LEU A 99 -30.60 63.34 38.42
CA LEU A 99 -31.24 62.11 38.93
C LEU A 99 -32.05 61.37 37.83
N ARG A 100 -32.65 62.02 36.87
CA ARG A 100 -33.33 61.39 35.73
C ARG A 100 -32.31 60.72 34.76
N SER A 101 -31.18 61.40 34.46
CA SER A 101 -30.10 60.88 33.66
C SER A 101 -29.53 59.63 34.32
N LEU A 102 -29.20 59.69 35.60
CA LEU A 102 -28.66 58.55 36.35
C LEU A 102 -29.62 57.37 36.38
N ASN A 103 -30.93 57.62 36.56
CA ASN A 103 -31.94 56.57 36.51
C ASN A 103 -32.06 55.94 35.11
N SER A 104 -31.88 56.69 34.03
CA SER A 104 -31.87 56.13 32.67
C SER A 104 -30.63 55.29 32.44
N GLU A 105 -29.48 55.70 32.87
CA GLU A 105 -28.21 54.95 32.80
C GLU A 105 -28.28 53.63 33.58
N ILE A 106 -28.83 53.68 34.82
CA ILE A 106 -29.06 52.47 35.64
C ILE A 106 -30.01 51.50 34.93
N LYS A 107 -31.03 51.96 34.23
CA LYS A 107 -31.95 51.11 33.45
C LYS A 107 -31.22 50.45 32.27
N LEU A 108 -30.36 51.19 31.55
CA LEU A 108 -29.56 50.64 30.45
C LEU A 108 -28.57 49.59 30.98
N LEU A 109 -27.83 49.89 32.05
CA LEU A 109 -26.92 48.95 32.68
C LEU A 109 -27.63 47.66 33.17
N ARG A 110 -28.83 47.78 33.68
CA ARG A 110 -29.66 46.59 34.04
C ARG A 110 -30.02 45.78 32.82
N GLY A 111 -30.32 46.40 31.68
CA GLY A 111 -30.55 45.75 30.39
C GLY A 111 -29.31 44.98 29.95
N ASP A 112 -28.15 45.66 29.93
CA ASP A 112 -26.87 45.06 29.53
C ASP A 112 -26.47 43.84 30.41
N VAL A 113 -26.73 43.92 31.72
CA VAL A 113 -26.48 42.81 32.66
C VAL A 113 -27.39 41.62 32.34
N VAL A 114 -28.65 41.84 31.96
CA VAL A 114 -29.54 40.77 31.56
C VAL A 114 -29.06 40.10 30.26
N ASP A 115 -28.64 40.93 29.28
CA ASP A 115 -28.11 40.41 28.01
C ASP A 115 -26.81 39.62 28.19
N ILE A 116 -25.88 40.11 28.99
CA ILE A 116 -24.66 39.38 29.37
C ILE A 116 -25.03 38.04 30.02
N LYS A 117 -25.96 38.02 30.95
CA LYS A 117 -26.40 36.78 31.61
C LYS A 117 -27.01 35.77 30.61
N THR A 118 -27.80 36.24 29.63
CA THR A 118 -28.34 35.36 28.60
C THR A 118 -27.26 34.80 27.67
N HIS A 119 -26.26 35.65 27.31
CA HIS A 119 -25.11 35.20 26.52
C HIS A 119 -24.24 34.17 27.25
N ILE A 120 -23.98 34.39 28.55
CA ILE A 120 -23.24 33.44 29.38
C ILE A 120 -23.97 32.09 29.45
N THR A 121 -25.31 32.10 29.63
CA THR A 121 -26.11 30.87 29.65
C THR A 121 -25.99 30.11 28.33
N SER A 122 -26.15 30.82 27.21
CA SER A 122 -26.00 30.26 25.87
C SER A 122 -24.59 29.66 25.63
N LEU A 123 -23.54 30.40 26.03
CA LEU A 123 -22.16 29.91 25.93
C LEU A 123 -21.95 28.65 26.78
N THR A 124 -22.52 28.59 27.98
CA THR A 124 -22.44 27.42 28.85
C THR A 124 -23.09 26.18 28.22
N GLU A 125 -24.26 26.38 27.59
CA GLU A 125 -24.94 25.31 26.85
C GLU A 125 -24.15 24.85 25.64
N HIS A 126 -23.52 25.75 24.90
CA HIS A 126 -22.66 25.39 23.79
C HIS A 126 -21.42 24.61 24.24
N LEU A 127 -20.77 25.03 25.32
CA LEU A 127 -19.66 24.33 25.93
C LEU A 127 -20.04 22.91 26.36
N THR A 128 -21.19 22.77 27.04
CA THR A 128 -21.68 21.44 27.46
C THR A 128 -21.87 20.50 26.26
N LYS A 129 -22.48 21.02 25.17
CA LYS A 129 -22.63 20.26 23.91
C LYS A 129 -21.28 19.89 23.28
N CYS A 130 -20.29 20.78 23.37
CA CYS A 130 -18.93 20.48 22.89
C CYS A 130 -18.27 19.36 23.70
N TYR A 131 -18.39 19.40 25.03
CA TYR A 131 -17.82 18.37 25.90
C TYR A 131 -18.48 16.99 25.65
N THR A 132 -19.80 16.94 25.54
CA THR A 132 -20.47 15.64 25.24
C THR A 132 -20.00 15.06 23.89
N ARG A 133 -19.81 15.90 22.87
CA ARG A 133 -19.26 15.44 21.57
C ARG A 133 -17.82 14.99 21.64
N LEU A 134 -17.00 15.64 22.47
CA LEU A 134 -15.63 15.22 22.71
C LEU A 134 -15.58 13.85 23.35
N ASP A 135 -16.39 13.60 24.39
CA ASP A 135 -16.50 12.31 25.06
C ASP A 135 -16.95 11.18 24.08
N GLU A 136 -17.89 11.50 23.19
CA GLU A 136 -18.32 10.57 22.13
C GLU A 136 -17.18 10.25 21.15
N TYR A 137 -16.39 11.27 20.75
CA TYR A 137 -15.24 11.06 19.88
C TYR A 137 -14.14 10.24 20.56
N ASP A 138 -13.85 10.49 21.82
CA ASP A 138 -12.87 9.73 22.59
C ASP A 138 -13.26 8.25 22.70
N LEU A 139 -14.53 7.96 22.93
CA LEU A 139 -15.03 6.60 22.94
C LEU A 139 -14.89 5.92 21.58
N ARG A 140 -15.19 6.68 20.51
CA ARG A 140 -15.07 6.19 19.14
C ARG A 140 -13.61 5.95 18.75
N ILE A 141 -12.70 6.82 19.15
CA ILE A 141 -11.25 6.65 18.93
C ILE A 141 -10.77 5.38 19.61
N LYS A 142 -11.05 5.17 20.89
CA LYS A 142 -10.68 3.96 21.63
C LYS A 142 -11.21 2.67 20.98
N THR A 143 -12.43 2.71 20.44
CA THR A 143 -12.98 1.56 19.72
C THR A 143 -12.30 1.30 18.39
N LEU A 144 -11.86 2.35 17.68
CA LEU A 144 -11.12 2.21 16.43
C LEU A 144 -9.70 1.69 16.67
N GLU A 145 -9.00 2.20 17.67
CA GLU A 145 -7.68 1.74 18.08
C GLU A 145 -7.69 0.24 18.43
N LYS A 146 -8.68 -0.19 19.21
CA LYS A 146 -8.85 -1.61 19.53
C LYS A 146 -9.09 -2.49 18.29
N ARG A 147 -9.90 -2.01 17.34
CA ARG A 147 -10.11 -2.73 16.06
C ARG A 147 -8.86 -2.78 15.21
N GLU A 148 -8.06 -1.73 15.23
CA GLU A 148 -6.77 -1.71 14.51
C GLU A 148 -5.80 -2.75 15.07
N GLU A 149 -5.68 -2.85 16.40
CA GLU A 149 -4.90 -3.90 17.06
C GLU A 149 -5.39 -5.32 16.68
N GLU A 150 -6.71 -5.53 16.68
CA GLU A 150 -7.31 -6.79 16.24
C GLU A 150 -6.98 -7.12 14.79
N ILE A 151 -7.05 -6.14 13.88
CA ILE A 151 -6.70 -6.30 12.46
C ILE A 151 -5.22 -6.66 12.29
N ILE A 152 -4.32 -6.01 13.01
CA ILE A 152 -2.89 -6.30 12.98
C ILE A 152 -2.64 -7.74 13.46
N SER A 153 -3.26 -8.15 14.55
CA SER A 153 -3.16 -9.51 15.08
C SER A 153 -3.71 -10.56 14.11
N LEU A 154 -4.87 -10.30 13.50
CA LEU A 154 -5.46 -11.19 12.48
C LEU A 154 -4.59 -11.30 11.24
N ASN A 155 -4.03 -10.20 10.75
CA ASN A 155 -3.13 -10.22 9.59
C ASN A 155 -1.86 -11.02 9.87
N SER A 156 -1.29 -10.90 11.06
CA SER A 156 -0.15 -11.72 11.50
C SER A 156 -0.50 -13.22 11.53
N THR A 157 -1.67 -13.56 12.06
CA THR A 157 -2.17 -14.93 12.08
C THR A 157 -2.37 -15.49 10.67
N ILE A 158 -2.97 -14.71 9.77
CA ILE A 158 -3.16 -15.09 8.36
C ILE A 158 -1.82 -15.33 7.67
N ALA A 159 -0.82 -14.47 7.89
CA ALA A 159 0.52 -14.64 7.31
C ALA A 159 1.14 -15.96 7.79
N ASN A 160 1.10 -16.24 9.08
CA ASN A 160 1.62 -17.47 9.67
C ASN A 160 0.90 -18.73 9.12
N LEU A 161 -0.43 -18.70 9.02
CA LEU A 161 -1.20 -19.82 8.46
C LEU A 161 -0.89 -20.05 6.98
N ARG A 162 -0.68 -19.00 6.18
CA ARG A 162 -0.27 -19.12 4.79
C ARG A 162 1.10 -19.78 4.66
N ASP A 163 2.06 -19.41 5.51
CA ASP A 163 3.39 -20.01 5.52
C ASP A 163 3.32 -21.48 5.91
N GLN A 164 2.54 -21.85 6.93
CA GLN A 164 2.34 -23.23 7.33
C GLN A 164 1.69 -24.05 6.21
N LEU A 165 0.67 -23.55 5.55
CA LEU A 165 0.05 -24.20 4.39
C LEU A 165 1.02 -24.37 3.23
N ASN A 166 1.88 -23.37 2.96
CA ASN A 166 2.89 -23.49 1.91
C ASN A 166 3.96 -24.53 2.24
N ILE A 167 4.40 -24.60 3.49
CA ILE A 167 5.34 -25.64 3.98
C ILE A 167 4.72 -27.03 3.84
N GLN A 168 3.45 -27.19 4.23
CA GLN A 168 2.73 -28.45 4.11
C GLN A 168 2.54 -28.84 2.63
N ALA A 169 2.13 -27.90 1.77
CA ALA A 169 2.00 -28.10 0.34
C ALA A 169 3.33 -28.51 -0.29
N GLN A 170 4.44 -27.84 0.06
CA GLN A 170 5.77 -28.24 -0.43
C GLN A 170 6.19 -29.61 0.10
N SER A 171 5.83 -29.94 1.33
CA SER A 171 6.14 -31.26 1.91
C SER A 171 5.43 -32.39 1.18
N SER A 172 4.19 -32.20 0.73
CA SER A 172 3.45 -33.20 -0.07
C SER A 172 4.05 -33.45 -1.46
N LEU A 173 4.82 -32.47 -1.97
CA LEU A 173 5.47 -32.55 -3.28
C LEU A 173 6.91 -33.14 -3.24
N LYS A 174 7.37 -33.61 -2.09
CA LYS A 174 8.76 -34.10 -1.93
C LYS A 174 9.12 -35.28 -2.83
N ASN A 175 8.13 -36.10 -3.23
CA ASN A 175 8.31 -37.22 -4.14
C ASN A 175 8.04 -36.86 -5.60
N GLU A 176 7.79 -35.59 -5.91
CA GLU A 176 7.43 -35.16 -7.24
C GLU A 176 8.54 -34.42 -7.95
N LEU A 177 8.63 -34.64 -9.26
CA LEU A 177 9.44 -33.89 -10.19
C LEU A 177 8.58 -33.21 -11.23
N GLU A 178 9.10 -32.14 -11.82
CA GLU A 178 8.50 -31.41 -12.93
C GLU A 178 9.45 -31.49 -14.13
N ILE A 179 8.94 -32.06 -15.24
CA ILE A 179 9.68 -32.18 -16.51
C ILE A 179 9.09 -31.16 -17.47
N SER A 180 9.92 -30.25 -17.96
CA SER A 180 9.53 -29.19 -18.92
C SER A 180 10.23 -29.36 -20.25
N GLY A 181 9.66 -28.83 -21.32
CA GLY A 181 10.22 -28.88 -22.69
C GLY A 181 9.82 -30.12 -23.50
N VAL A 182 8.97 -30.98 -22.96
CA VAL A 182 8.44 -32.18 -23.66
C VAL A 182 7.20 -31.78 -24.46
N ASN A 183 7.22 -31.96 -25.79
CA ASN A 183 6.08 -31.65 -26.67
C ASN A 183 4.81 -32.41 -26.22
N GLU A 184 3.65 -31.77 -26.34
CA GLU A 184 2.37 -32.35 -25.97
C GLU A 184 1.63 -32.87 -27.22
N LEU A 185 1.30 -34.18 -27.23
CA LEU A 185 0.55 -34.81 -28.29
C LEU A 185 -0.87 -35.17 -27.83
N LYS A 186 -1.82 -35.26 -28.77
CA LYS A 186 -3.22 -35.52 -28.42
C LYS A 186 -3.46 -36.88 -27.73
N ASN A 187 -2.69 -37.91 -28.10
CA ASN A 187 -2.85 -39.28 -27.59
C ASN A 187 -1.51 -39.77 -26.98
N GLU A 188 -0.82 -38.91 -26.23
CA GLU A 188 0.42 -39.29 -25.58
C GLU A 188 0.19 -40.23 -24.39
N ASN A 189 1.13 -41.12 -24.16
CA ASN A 189 1.22 -41.88 -22.92
C ASN A 189 2.28 -41.20 -22.04
N PRO A 190 1.90 -40.37 -21.03
CA PRO A 190 2.86 -39.67 -20.21
C PRO A 190 3.81 -40.58 -19.43
N LEU A 191 3.33 -41.78 -19.04
CA LEU A 191 4.14 -42.75 -18.31
C LEU A 191 5.26 -43.27 -19.22
N HIS A 192 4.94 -43.66 -20.47
CA HIS A 192 5.92 -44.11 -21.46
C HIS A 192 6.99 -43.06 -21.72
N ILE A 193 6.61 -41.76 -21.81
CA ILE A 193 7.55 -40.66 -21.99
C ILE A 193 8.57 -40.61 -20.84
N VAL A 194 8.12 -40.80 -19.60
CA VAL A 194 9.02 -40.82 -18.43
C VAL A 194 9.93 -42.03 -18.43
N CYS A 195 9.45 -43.22 -18.84
CA CYS A 195 10.25 -44.41 -18.96
C CYS A 195 11.35 -44.28 -20.05
N VAL A 196 11.01 -43.71 -21.22
CA VAL A 196 11.98 -43.41 -22.28
C VAL A 196 13.04 -42.41 -21.78
N LEU A 197 12.62 -41.34 -21.06
CA LEU A 197 13.53 -40.37 -20.45
C LEU A 197 14.44 -41.03 -19.43
N ALA A 198 13.91 -41.91 -18.56
CA ALA A 198 14.69 -42.70 -17.58
C ALA A 198 15.78 -43.52 -18.25
N HIS A 199 15.41 -44.24 -19.30
CA HIS A 199 16.38 -45.07 -20.09
C HIS A 199 17.46 -44.17 -20.71
N LYS A 200 17.09 -43.03 -21.30
CA LYS A 200 18.07 -42.10 -21.90
C LYS A 200 19.03 -41.47 -20.89
N ILE A 201 18.62 -41.25 -19.63
CA ILE A 201 19.50 -40.74 -18.57
C ILE A 201 20.25 -41.87 -17.83
N GLY A 202 20.01 -43.14 -18.18
CA GLY A 202 20.68 -44.30 -17.61
C GLY A 202 20.13 -44.74 -16.24
N VAL A 203 18.83 -44.51 -15.99
CA VAL A 203 18.17 -44.94 -14.75
C VAL A 203 17.11 -45.98 -15.08
N SER A 204 17.14 -47.13 -14.37
CA SER A 204 16.12 -48.16 -14.48
C SER A 204 14.91 -47.76 -13.63
N ILE A 205 13.78 -47.49 -14.28
CA ILE A 205 12.47 -47.19 -13.67
C ILE A 205 11.44 -48.14 -14.25
N GLU A 206 10.71 -48.78 -13.37
CA GLU A 206 9.56 -49.60 -13.68
C GLU A 206 8.26 -48.82 -13.40
N GLU A 207 7.15 -49.25 -14.00
CA GLU A 207 5.83 -48.62 -13.80
C GLU A 207 5.45 -48.56 -12.30
N GLN A 208 5.80 -49.58 -11.53
CA GLN A 208 5.54 -49.67 -10.09
C GLN A 208 6.36 -48.68 -9.24
N ASP A 209 7.40 -48.06 -9.80
CA ASP A 209 8.16 -46.98 -9.15
C ASP A 209 7.46 -45.63 -9.25
N LEU A 210 6.46 -45.51 -10.14
CA LEU A 210 5.70 -44.31 -10.43
C LEU A 210 4.27 -44.40 -9.86
N ASP A 211 3.87 -43.43 -9.05
CA ASP A 211 2.51 -43.32 -8.52
C ASP A 211 1.57 -42.71 -9.57
N PHE A 212 1.95 -41.57 -10.13
CA PHE A 212 1.27 -41.00 -11.28
C PHE A 212 2.19 -40.15 -12.17
N VAL A 213 1.79 -40.02 -13.42
CA VAL A 213 2.37 -39.06 -14.37
C VAL A 213 1.23 -38.32 -15.08
N SER A 214 1.26 -37.00 -15.05
CA SER A 214 0.23 -36.17 -15.68
C SER A 214 0.75 -34.83 -16.17
N ARG A 215 0.07 -34.20 -17.13
CA ARG A 215 0.35 -32.82 -17.52
C ARG A 215 -0.19 -31.83 -16.49
N ALA A 216 0.68 -30.95 -16.03
CA ALA A 216 0.32 -29.93 -15.02
C ALA A 216 -0.43 -28.74 -15.65
N GLY A 217 -1.54 -28.38 -15.04
CA GLY A 217 -2.35 -27.23 -15.42
C GLY A 217 -3.41 -27.51 -16.51
N PRO A 218 -4.30 -26.53 -16.77
CA PRO A 218 -5.38 -26.69 -17.73
C PRO A 218 -4.84 -26.82 -19.16
N ARG A 219 -5.55 -27.60 -19.99
CA ARG A 219 -5.24 -27.71 -21.41
C ARG A 219 -5.49 -26.38 -22.10
N ARG A 220 -4.44 -25.79 -22.70
CA ARG A 220 -4.58 -24.54 -23.46
C ARG A 220 -5.17 -24.85 -24.83
N GLN A 221 -6.23 -24.15 -25.20
CA GLN A 221 -6.74 -24.19 -26.58
C GLN A 221 -5.72 -23.46 -27.45
N GLN A 222 -5.21 -24.13 -28.48
CA GLN A 222 -4.36 -23.51 -29.49
C GLN A 222 -5.20 -22.49 -30.29
N LEU A 223 -5.01 -21.21 -30.02
CA LEU A 223 -5.48 -20.16 -30.91
C LEU A 223 -4.64 -20.25 -32.21
N LYS A 224 -5.30 -20.28 -33.36
CA LYS A 224 -4.73 -20.56 -34.68
C LYS A 224 -3.62 -19.59 -35.13
N ASP A 225 -3.44 -18.44 -34.46
CA ASP A 225 -2.55 -17.34 -34.89
C ASP A 225 -1.47 -16.93 -33.87
N SER A 226 -1.24 -17.71 -32.80
CA SER A 226 -0.21 -17.35 -31.82
C SER A 226 1.02 -18.25 -31.94
N ALA A 227 2.19 -17.62 -31.86
CA ALA A 227 3.50 -18.26 -31.72
C ALA A 227 3.39 -19.47 -30.77
N GLU A 228 4.03 -20.59 -31.13
CA GLU A 228 4.01 -21.87 -30.42
C GLU A 228 3.98 -21.72 -28.90
N THR A 229 2.82 -21.95 -28.31
CA THR A 229 2.71 -21.94 -26.86
C THR A 229 3.58 -23.03 -26.25
N PRO A 230 4.36 -22.75 -25.22
CA PRO A 230 5.20 -23.78 -24.59
C PRO A 230 4.32 -24.92 -24.06
N PRO A 231 4.75 -26.19 -24.27
CA PRO A 231 4.00 -27.34 -23.82
C PRO A 231 3.85 -27.33 -22.31
N ARG A 232 2.73 -27.90 -21.81
CA ARG A 232 2.51 -28.07 -20.38
C ARG A 232 3.59 -28.99 -19.79
N THR A 233 4.04 -28.69 -18.60
CA THR A 233 5.03 -29.52 -17.90
C THR A 233 4.42 -30.85 -17.46
N LEU A 234 5.21 -31.93 -17.46
CA LEU A 234 4.83 -33.19 -16.89
C LEU A 234 5.15 -33.19 -15.39
N ALA A 235 4.14 -33.53 -14.59
CA ALA A 235 4.29 -33.81 -13.17
C ALA A 235 4.43 -35.32 -12.98
N VAL A 236 5.50 -35.73 -12.31
CA VAL A 236 5.82 -37.15 -12.06
C VAL A 236 5.94 -37.34 -10.56
N ARG A 237 5.14 -38.24 -9.98
CA ARG A 237 5.26 -38.64 -8.57
C ARG A 237 5.85 -40.05 -8.50
N PHE A 238 6.89 -40.18 -7.73
CA PHE A 238 7.53 -41.43 -7.43
C PHE A 238 6.99 -42.05 -6.15
N VAL A 239 6.81 -43.35 -6.12
CA VAL A 239 6.44 -44.12 -4.92
C VAL A 239 7.54 -44.00 -3.86
N ARG A 240 8.78 -44.13 -4.30
CA ARG A 240 9.96 -44.13 -3.41
C ARG A 240 10.84 -42.91 -3.66
N ARG A 241 11.18 -42.20 -2.60
CA ARG A 241 11.97 -40.96 -2.67
C ARG A 241 13.37 -41.20 -3.24
N TYR A 242 14.04 -42.31 -2.88
CA TYR A 242 15.37 -42.57 -3.40
C TYR A 242 15.40 -42.70 -4.93
N LYS A 243 14.36 -43.31 -5.54
CA LYS A 243 14.21 -43.39 -7.00
C LYS A 243 14.05 -42.02 -7.64
N ARG A 244 13.26 -41.17 -6.99
CA ARG A 244 13.11 -39.76 -7.39
C ARG A 244 14.44 -39.01 -7.35
N ASP A 245 15.22 -39.19 -6.28
CA ASP A 245 16.49 -38.51 -6.11
C ASP A 245 17.55 -39.06 -7.10
N GLU A 246 17.57 -40.38 -7.37
CA GLU A 246 18.38 -41.03 -8.40
C GLU A 246 18.09 -40.42 -9.79
N PHE A 247 16.80 -40.37 -10.18
CA PHE A 247 16.36 -39.80 -11.43
C PHE A 247 16.78 -38.33 -11.58
N LEU A 248 16.52 -37.51 -10.57
CA LEU A 248 16.91 -36.10 -10.57
C LEU A 248 18.43 -35.91 -10.69
N LYS A 249 19.21 -36.70 -9.98
CA LYS A 249 20.68 -36.67 -10.02
C LYS A 249 21.18 -37.04 -11.42
N ALA A 250 20.70 -38.12 -11.99
CA ALA A 250 21.05 -38.58 -13.34
C ALA A 250 20.69 -37.52 -14.42
N ALA A 251 19.50 -36.94 -14.32
CA ALA A 251 19.06 -35.88 -15.24
C ALA A 251 19.93 -34.61 -15.14
N LYS A 252 20.37 -34.24 -13.93
CA LYS A 252 21.29 -33.10 -13.72
C LYS A 252 22.71 -33.36 -14.25
N THR A 253 23.17 -34.63 -14.23
CA THR A 253 24.47 -35.02 -14.74
C THR A 253 24.48 -35.02 -16.27
N ARG A 254 23.41 -35.51 -16.89
CA ARG A 254 23.25 -35.51 -18.34
C ARG A 254 22.76 -34.18 -18.84
N ARG A 255 23.68 -33.31 -19.24
CA ARG A 255 23.39 -32.02 -19.83
C ARG A 255 22.89 -32.16 -21.29
N ASN A 256 22.12 -31.15 -21.76
CA ASN A 256 21.66 -31.04 -23.14
C ASN A 256 20.68 -32.15 -23.59
N LEU A 257 19.74 -32.52 -22.69
CA LEU A 257 18.58 -33.35 -23.09
C LEU A 257 17.66 -32.53 -23.99
N ILE A 258 17.30 -33.07 -25.13
CA ILE A 258 16.38 -32.47 -26.10
C ILE A 258 15.15 -33.36 -26.34
N SER A 259 14.05 -32.78 -26.78
CA SER A 259 12.78 -33.49 -26.98
C SER A 259 12.86 -34.56 -28.08
N THR A 260 13.77 -34.40 -29.05
CA THR A 260 14.04 -35.38 -30.11
C THR A 260 14.68 -36.66 -29.55
N ASP A 261 15.44 -36.60 -28.46
CA ASP A 261 15.99 -37.78 -27.80
C ASP A 261 14.90 -38.70 -27.20
N LEU A 262 13.72 -38.15 -26.98
CA LEU A 262 12.56 -38.87 -26.44
C LEU A 262 11.64 -39.46 -27.53
N GLU A 263 12.06 -39.38 -28.80
CA GLU A 263 11.30 -39.87 -29.96
C GLU A 263 9.89 -39.26 -30.09
N ILE A 264 9.73 -38.03 -29.56
CA ILE A 264 8.47 -37.30 -29.57
C ILE A 264 8.44 -36.33 -30.75
N ALA A 265 7.43 -36.45 -31.58
CA ALA A 265 7.23 -35.55 -32.71
C ALA A 265 7.00 -34.09 -32.25
N GLY A 266 7.46 -33.14 -33.05
CA GLY A 266 7.26 -31.72 -32.83
C GLY A 266 8.56 -30.91 -32.84
N THR A 267 8.52 -29.67 -32.36
CA THR A 267 9.69 -28.78 -32.31
C THR A 267 10.74 -29.28 -31.32
N THR A 268 12.00 -29.19 -31.73
CA THR A 268 13.14 -29.53 -30.84
C THR A 268 13.23 -28.51 -29.71
N ARG A 269 13.13 -29.00 -28.48
CA ARG A 269 13.18 -28.20 -27.25
C ARG A 269 14.12 -28.81 -26.22
N ASN A 270 14.77 -27.98 -25.42
CA ASN A 270 15.54 -28.46 -24.30
C ASN A 270 14.61 -29.02 -23.22
N VAL A 271 14.92 -30.23 -22.71
CA VAL A 271 14.18 -30.89 -21.65
C VAL A 271 14.88 -30.66 -20.32
N TYR A 272 14.13 -30.17 -19.35
CA TYR A 272 14.64 -29.91 -18.01
C TYR A 272 13.85 -30.69 -16.98
N VAL A 273 14.57 -31.32 -16.05
CA VAL A 273 14.00 -32.04 -14.90
C VAL A 273 14.30 -31.25 -13.64
N ASN A 274 13.26 -30.83 -12.95
CA ASN A 274 13.36 -30.02 -11.75
C ASN A 274 12.52 -30.60 -10.60
N GLU A 275 12.82 -30.19 -9.38
CA GLU A 275 11.94 -30.43 -8.25
C GLU A 275 10.63 -29.68 -8.42
N ARG A 276 9.49 -30.33 -8.12
CA ARG A 276 8.20 -29.67 -8.16
C ARG A 276 8.01 -28.76 -6.97
N LEU A 277 7.64 -27.53 -7.24
CA LEU A 277 7.42 -26.50 -6.22
C LEU A 277 5.92 -26.27 -6.00
N SER A 278 5.55 -25.98 -4.76
CA SER A 278 4.26 -25.40 -4.41
C SER A 278 4.05 -24.08 -5.16
N GLN A 279 2.82 -23.60 -5.24
CA GLN A 279 2.51 -22.34 -5.92
C GLN A 279 3.27 -21.16 -5.28
N GLY A 280 3.29 -21.09 -3.93
CA GLY A 280 4.01 -20.05 -3.21
C GLY A 280 5.53 -20.09 -3.47
N ASN A 281 6.14 -21.28 -3.35
CA ASN A 281 7.58 -21.43 -3.60
C ASN A 281 7.94 -21.18 -5.08
N ARG A 282 7.06 -21.48 -6.02
CA ARG A 282 7.28 -21.17 -7.45
C ARG A 282 7.28 -19.67 -7.72
N GLN A 283 6.37 -18.92 -7.09
CA GLN A 283 6.34 -17.46 -7.15
C GLN A 283 7.58 -16.85 -6.50
N LEU A 284 7.89 -17.30 -5.28
CA LEU A 284 9.09 -16.87 -4.54
C LEU A 284 10.37 -17.15 -5.33
N PHE A 285 10.51 -18.35 -5.94
CA PHE A 285 11.68 -18.70 -6.75
C PHE A 285 11.85 -17.78 -7.97
N ARG A 286 10.75 -17.44 -8.64
CA ARG A 286 10.79 -16.50 -9.78
C ARG A 286 11.25 -15.11 -9.34
N ALA A 287 10.65 -14.58 -8.26
CA ALA A 287 11.04 -13.29 -7.70
C ALA A 287 12.51 -13.30 -7.25
N THR A 288 12.92 -14.34 -6.50
CA THR A 288 14.31 -14.50 -6.05
C THR A 288 15.28 -14.54 -7.22
N LYS A 289 14.94 -15.24 -8.32
CA LYS A 289 15.81 -15.33 -9.49
C LYS A 289 15.99 -14.01 -10.21
N LEU A 290 14.97 -13.16 -10.26
CA LEU A 290 15.05 -11.81 -10.82
C LEU A 290 15.91 -10.90 -9.95
N CYS A 291 15.59 -10.78 -8.67
CA CYS A 291 16.34 -9.96 -7.73
C CYS A 291 17.80 -10.41 -7.57
N ALA A 292 18.06 -11.72 -7.58
CA ALA A 292 19.41 -12.26 -7.50
C ALA A 292 20.30 -11.79 -8.66
N ARG A 293 19.76 -11.73 -9.89
CA ARG A 293 20.47 -11.20 -11.06
C ARG A 293 20.80 -9.72 -10.92
N GLU A 294 19.86 -8.92 -10.46
CA GLU A 294 20.01 -7.47 -10.26
C GLU A 294 21.08 -7.15 -9.20
N HIS A 295 21.19 -8.01 -8.16
CA HIS A 295 22.13 -7.83 -7.04
C HIS A 295 23.46 -8.62 -7.19
N GLY A 296 23.73 -9.15 -8.39
CA GLY A 296 25.01 -9.82 -8.69
C GLY A 296 25.19 -11.18 -8.01
N TYR A 297 24.08 -11.88 -7.72
CA TYR A 297 24.13 -13.27 -7.29
C TYR A 297 24.17 -14.19 -8.52
N HIS A 298 25.25 -14.94 -8.68
CA HIS A 298 25.45 -15.80 -9.84
C HIS A 298 24.64 -17.10 -9.78
N PHE A 299 24.32 -17.57 -8.58
CA PHE A 299 23.66 -18.86 -8.39
C PHE A 299 22.32 -18.70 -7.66
N CYS A 300 21.25 -19.23 -8.27
CA CYS A 300 19.92 -19.37 -7.68
C CYS A 300 19.38 -20.74 -8.09
N TRP A 301 19.11 -21.62 -7.10
CA TRP A 301 18.68 -23.01 -7.37
C TRP A 301 17.72 -23.51 -6.28
N VAL A 302 17.08 -24.65 -6.58
CA VAL A 302 16.23 -25.36 -5.63
C VAL A 302 16.91 -26.65 -5.19
N LYS A 303 16.88 -26.94 -3.90
CA LYS A 303 17.34 -28.19 -3.32
C LYS A 303 16.39 -28.64 -2.21
N ASN A 304 15.78 -29.82 -2.38
CA ASN A 304 14.78 -30.37 -1.43
C ASN A 304 13.61 -29.42 -1.15
N GLY A 305 13.17 -28.69 -2.18
CA GLY A 305 12.09 -27.68 -2.08
C GLY A 305 12.52 -26.35 -1.48
N ALA A 306 13.76 -26.22 -0.99
CA ALA A 306 14.32 -24.98 -0.47
C ALA A 306 14.95 -24.14 -1.59
N ILE A 307 14.69 -22.84 -1.59
CA ILE A 307 15.24 -21.87 -2.54
C ILE A 307 16.55 -21.32 -1.97
N LEU A 308 17.62 -21.49 -2.72
CA LEU A 308 18.96 -21.13 -2.29
C LEU A 308 19.60 -20.16 -3.30
N ILE A 309 20.31 -19.17 -2.76
CA ILE A 309 21.11 -18.22 -3.55
C ILE A 309 22.54 -18.21 -3.06
N ARG A 310 23.47 -17.89 -3.97
CA ARG A 310 24.88 -17.72 -3.65
C ARG A 310 25.49 -16.68 -4.58
N LYS A 311 26.29 -15.78 -4.01
CA LYS A 311 26.87 -14.69 -4.78
C LYS A 311 27.98 -15.19 -5.70
N GLN A 312 28.94 -15.93 -5.18
CA GLN A 312 30.08 -16.47 -5.91
C GLN A 312 30.41 -17.89 -5.44
N GLU A 313 31.16 -18.63 -6.22
CA GLU A 313 31.65 -19.94 -5.84
C GLU A 313 32.51 -19.82 -4.57
N GLY A 314 32.31 -20.73 -3.60
CA GLY A 314 32.99 -20.69 -2.29
C GLY A 314 32.21 -19.92 -1.20
N ASN A 315 31.30 -19.01 -1.55
CA ASN A 315 30.49 -18.31 -0.55
C ASN A 315 29.40 -19.22 0.05
N PRO A 316 28.96 -18.98 1.29
CA PRO A 316 27.87 -19.75 1.88
C PRO A 316 26.56 -19.52 1.11
N ALA A 317 25.76 -20.58 0.99
CA ALA A 317 24.45 -20.49 0.39
C ALA A 317 23.45 -19.88 1.39
N ILE A 318 22.64 -18.94 0.92
CA ILE A 318 21.58 -18.28 1.70
C ILE A 318 20.25 -18.93 1.32
N HIS A 319 19.45 -19.31 2.30
CA HIS A 319 18.12 -19.87 2.11
C HIS A 319 17.07 -18.77 2.17
N ILE A 320 16.29 -18.64 1.11
CA ILE A 320 15.14 -17.70 1.01
C ILE A 320 13.86 -18.48 1.28
N ARG A 321 13.20 -18.22 2.40
CA ARG A 321 12.00 -18.94 2.88
C ARG A 321 10.72 -18.24 2.51
N ASN A 322 10.75 -16.91 2.58
CA ASN A 322 9.59 -16.03 2.36
C ASN A 322 10.00 -14.71 1.68
N THR A 323 9.05 -13.84 1.46
CA THR A 323 9.27 -12.52 0.87
C THR A 323 10.08 -11.60 1.77
N GLU A 324 9.99 -11.74 3.09
CA GLU A 324 10.77 -10.97 4.05
C GLU A 324 12.27 -11.29 3.97
N ASP A 325 12.62 -12.58 3.83
CA ASP A 325 13.99 -12.99 3.56
C ASP A 325 14.50 -12.43 2.23
N LEU A 326 13.64 -12.41 1.20
CA LEU A 326 13.98 -11.83 -0.09
C LEU A 326 14.34 -10.34 0.04
N GLU A 327 13.50 -9.58 0.72
CA GLU A 327 13.72 -8.15 0.97
C GLU A 327 14.96 -7.90 1.83
N ARG A 328 15.19 -8.72 2.84
CA ARG A 328 16.34 -8.61 3.75
C ARG A 328 17.69 -8.83 3.05
N TYR A 329 17.77 -9.80 2.16
CA TYR A 329 19.04 -10.20 1.53
C TYR A 329 19.27 -9.58 0.15
N LEU A 330 18.20 -9.24 -0.56
CA LEU A 330 18.25 -8.74 -1.94
C LEU A 330 17.58 -7.38 -2.13
N GLY A 331 17.02 -6.76 -1.07
CA GLY A 331 16.25 -5.52 -1.17
C GLY A 331 14.85 -5.74 -1.76
N SER A 332 13.96 -4.74 -1.62
CA SER A 332 12.61 -4.80 -2.17
C SER A 332 12.65 -4.94 -3.69
N ALA A 333 12.05 -6.01 -4.19
CA ALA A 333 11.79 -6.15 -5.62
C ALA A 333 10.91 -4.95 -6.06
N THR A 334 11.39 -4.15 -7.00
CA THR A 334 10.53 -3.20 -7.69
C THR A 334 9.43 -4.00 -8.38
N PRO A 335 8.14 -3.77 -8.07
CA PRO A 335 7.06 -4.46 -8.76
C PRO A 335 7.09 -4.04 -10.25
N VAL A 336 7.20 -5.06 -11.12
CA VAL A 336 7.04 -4.92 -12.58
C VAL A 336 5.54 -4.93 -12.91
#